data_3e0b910c967262b8f1d45dfda1e01f80
#
_entry.id   3e0b910c967262b8f1d45dfda1e01f80
#
_cell.length_a   1.000
_cell.length_b   1.000
_cell.length_c   1.000
_cell.angle_alpha   90.00
_cell.angle_beta   90.00
_cell.angle_gamma   90.00
#
_symmetry.space_group_name_H-M   'P 1'
#
loop_
_entity.id
_entity.type
_entity.pdbx_description
1 polymer ?
#
loop_
_entity_poly.entity_id
_entity_poly.type
_entity_poly.pdbx_seq_one_letter_code
_entity_poly.pdbx_strand_id
1 'polypeptide(L)'
;MYHDAEGVPQDYAEAVKWYGRAADQGTAAAQFNLGVVYYLGQGVQQDLVKAEMWSILASENSSPGSQRDNAIRNRDVMARKMTSAQLEEARRLALEWKPHPVEIYNLRWKPVGGSTTGPTP
;
A
#
# COMPACT_ATOMS: atom_id res chain seq x y z
N MET A 1 8.10 22.41 -0.09
CA MET A 1 8.09 22.18 -0.66
C MET A 1 8.37 22.25 -1.64
N TYR A 2 8.52 22.02 -2.03
CA TYR A 2 8.80 22.12 -3.07
C TYR A 2 8.06 22.09 -3.90
N HIS A 3 7.46 22.32 -4.25
CA HIS A 3 6.83 22.27 -5.06
C HIS A 3 7.19 22.73 -6.13
N ASP A 4 8.00 22.89 -6.17
CA ASP A 4 8.37 23.34 -7.26
C ASP A 4 8.24 22.40 -8.34
N ALA A 5 7.92 22.77 -9.52
CA ALA A 5 7.62 21.89 -10.60
C ALA A 5 8.79 21.07 -11.01
N GLU A 6 9.93 21.61 -10.89
CA GLU A 6 11.05 20.90 -11.40
C GLU A 6 11.39 19.68 -10.64
N GLY A 7 11.10 19.58 -9.40
CA GLY A 7 11.43 18.39 -8.65
C GLY A 7 10.32 17.37 -8.59
N VAL A 8 9.17 17.71 -9.14
CA VAL A 8 8.00 16.92 -8.92
C VAL A 8 8.07 15.48 -9.38
N PRO A 9 8.46 15.16 -10.62
CA PRO A 9 8.45 13.77 -11.04
C PRO A 9 9.37 12.91 -10.20
N GLN A 10 10.53 13.44 -9.83
CA GLN A 10 11.47 12.73 -9.04
C GLN A 10 10.96 12.56 -7.62
N ASP A 11 10.31 13.59 -7.09
CA ASP A 11 9.75 13.52 -5.74
C ASP A 11 8.64 12.50 -5.65
N TYR A 12 7.81 12.37 -6.67
CA TYR A 12 6.76 11.38 -6.66
C TYR A 12 7.34 9.97 -6.67
N ALA A 13 8.38 9.72 -7.46
CA ALA A 13 8.98 8.40 -7.49
C ALA A 13 9.57 8.03 -6.14
N GLU A 14 10.19 8.98 -5.49
CA GLU A 14 10.77 8.73 -4.18
C GLU A 14 9.67 8.50 -3.15
N ALA A 15 8.61 9.30 -3.21
CA ALA A 15 7.49 9.14 -2.30
C ALA A 15 6.85 7.77 -2.44
N VAL A 16 6.74 7.26 -3.67
CA VAL A 16 6.16 5.95 -3.91
C VAL A 16 6.98 4.87 -3.21
N LYS A 17 8.30 4.99 -3.21
CA LYS A 17 9.13 4.02 -2.53
C LYS A 17 8.82 3.97 -1.04
N TRP A 18 8.70 5.14 -0.40
CA TRP A 18 8.41 5.19 1.03
C TRP A 18 7.01 4.71 1.33
N TYR A 19 6.02 5.11 0.52
CA TYR A 19 4.67 4.62 0.69
C TYR A 19 4.63 3.10 0.54
N GLY A 20 5.39 2.58 -0.42
CA GLY A 20 5.43 1.14 -0.63
C GLY A 20 5.91 0.38 0.58
N ARG A 21 6.97 0.87 1.20
CA ARG A 21 7.50 0.23 2.40
C ARG A 21 6.51 0.27 3.55
N ALA A 22 5.91 1.43 3.77
CA ALA A 22 4.95 1.58 4.85
C ALA A 22 3.69 0.77 4.59
N ALA A 23 3.23 0.75 3.34
CA ALA A 23 2.03 0.01 2.97
C ALA A 23 2.25 -1.49 3.15
N ASP A 24 3.45 -1.98 2.83
CA ASP A 24 3.76 -3.39 2.99
C ASP A 24 3.78 -3.79 4.46
N GLN A 25 3.99 -2.84 5.34
CA GLN A 25 3.94 -3.10 6.77
C GLN A 25 2.54 -2.98 7.34
N GLY A 26 1.56 -2.66 6.52
CA GLY A 26 0.19 -2.59 6.96
C GLY A 26 -0.32 -1.19 7.32
N THR A 27 0.46 -0.16 7.03
CA THR A 27 0.06 1.22 7.36
C THR A 27 -1.04 1.68 6.43
N ALA A 28 -2.23 1.92 6.98
CA ALA A 28 -3.39 2.25 6.17
C ALA A 28 -3.23 3.57 5.43
N ALA A 29 -2.62 4.58 6.06
CA ALA A 29 -2.43 5.87 5.39
C ALA A 29 -1.54 5.73 4.17
N ALA A 30 -0.49 4.90 4.26
CA ALA A 30 0.39 4.67 3.12
C ALA A 30 -0.33 3.89 2.03
N GLN A 31 -1.16 2.93 2.42
CA GLN A 31 -1.96 2.17 1.46
C GLN A 31 -2.92 3.08 0.71
N PHE A 32 -3.55 4.00 1.43
CA PHE A 32 -4.43 4.98 0.82
C PHE A 32 -3.66 5.82 -0.20
N ASN A 33 -2.49 6.32 0.18
CA ASN A 33 -1.68 7.13 -0.71
C ASN A 33 -1.22 6.36 -1.93
N LEU A 34 -0.85 5.09 -1.76
CA LEU A 34 -0.48 4.27 -2.91
C LEU A 34 -1.65 4.08 -3.86
N GLY A 35 -2.85 3.90 -3.31
CA GLY A 35 -4.03 3.79 -4.16
C GLY A 35 -4.19 5.02 -5.03
N VAL A 36 -4.03 6.19 -4.45
CA VAL A 36 -4.16 7.45 -5.20
C VAL A 36 -3.06 7.58 -6.25
N VAL A 37 -1.83 7.24 -5.87
CA VAL A 37 -0.69 7.37 -6.77
C VAL A 37 -0.83 6.48 -8.00
N TYR A 38 -1.27 5.24 -7.80
CA TYR A 38 -1.47 4.34 -8.93
C TYR A 38 -2.68 4.76 -9.77
N TYR A 39 -3.71 5.32 -9.14
CA TYR A 39 -4.86 5.79 -9.88
C TYR A 39 -4.48 6.96 -10.79
N LEU A 40 -3.65 7.87 -10.27
CA LEU A 40 -3.25 9.05 -11.03
C LEU A 40 -2.02 8.82 -11.92
N GLY A 41 -1.25 7.81 -11.63
CA GLY A 41 -0.02 7.56 -12.39
C GLY A 41 1.08 8.53 -12.04
N GLN A 42 1.19 8.92 -10.78
CA GLN A 42 2.20 9.88 -10.34
C GLN A 42 3.42 9.15 -9.79
N GLY A 43 4.53 9.21 -10.51
CA GLY A 43 5.75 8.54 -10.10
C GLY A 43 5.76 7.05 -10.41
N VAL A 44 4.66 6.54 -10.94
CA VAL A 44 4.54 5.15 -11.39
C VAL A 44 3.59 5.16 -12.57
N GLN A 45 3.58 4.09 -13.31
CA GLN A 45 2.62 3.93 -14.39
C GLN A 45 1.24 3.71 -13.79
N GLN A 46 0.23 4.35 -14.35
CA GLN A 46 -1.14 4.19 -13.88
C GLN A 46 -1.55 2.72 -13.91
N ASP A 47 -2.20 2.26 -12.85
CA ASP A 47 -2.62 0.87 -12.74
C ASP A 47 -3.86 0.82 -11.87
N LEU A 48 -5.01 0.68 -12.51
CA LEU A 48 -6.28 0.69 -11.80
C LEU A 48 -6.44 -0.52 -10.87
N VAL A 49 -5.91 -1.66 -11.27
CA VAL A 49 -6.01 -2.86 -10.42
C VAL A 49 -5.25 -2.65 -9.13
N LYS A 50 -4.01 -2.14 -9.22
CA LYS A 50 -3.25 -1.88 -8.01
C LYS A 50 -3.87 -0.76 -7.19
N ALA A 51 -4.40 0.27 -7.86
CA ALA A 51 -5.06 1.35 -7.16
C ALA A 51 -6.22 0.84 -6.33
N GLU A 52 -7.03 -0.02 -6.90
CA GLU A 52 -8.18 -0.56 -6.20
C GLU A 52 -7.73 -1.52 -5.08
N MET A 53 -6.74 -2.36 -5.34
CA MET A 53 -6.21 -3.25 -4.33
C MET A 53 -5.78 -2.47 -3.08
N TRP A 54 -4.98 -1.41 -3.28
CA TRP A 54 -4.51 -0.63 -2.14
C TRP A 54 -5.64 0.12 -1.46
N SER A 55 -6.64 0.57 -2.23
CA SER A 55 -7.79 1.24 -1.64
C SER A 55 -8.63 0.29 -0.78
N ILE A 56 -8.80 -0.95 -1.24
CA ILE A 56 -9.48 -1.96 -0.44
C ILE A 56 -8.72 -2.20 0.87
N LEU A 57 -7.42 -2.40 0.77
CA LEU A 57 -6.61 -2.64 1.96
C LEU A 57 -6.62 -1.46 2.91
N ALA A 58 -6.56 -0.24 2.38
CA ALA A 58 -6.62 0.94 3.22
C ALA A 58 -7.94 1.02 3.96
N SER A 59 -9.04 0.66 3.28
CA SER A 59 -10.34 0.71 3.94
C SER A 59 -10.45 -0.34 5.05
N GLU A 60 -9.81 -1.47 4.87
CA GLU A 60 -9.85 -2.54 5.85
C GLU A 60 -8.91 -2.29 7.02
N ASN A 61 -7.80 -1.62 6.78
CA ASN A 61 -6.78 -1.42 7.80
C ASN A 61 -6.89 -0.10 8.54
N SER A 62 -7.79 0.78 8.10
CA SER A 62 -8.01 2.04 8.79
C SER A 62 -8.93 1.85 9.99
N SER A 63 -8.66 2.61 11.04
CA SER A 63 -9.59 2.68 12.15
C SER A 63 -10.86 3.41 11.70
N PRO A 64 -12.00 3.14 12.34
CA PRO A 64 -13.22 3.87 11.99
C PRO A 64 -13.01 5.37 12.12
N GLY A 65 -13.56 6.11 11.16
CA GLY A 65 -13.43 7.55 11.16
C GLY A 65 -13.24 8.07 9.75
N SER A 66 -12.84 9.32 9.64
CA SER A 66 -12.78 9.99 8.34
C SER A 66 -11.75 9.37 7.40
N GLN A 67 -10.65 8.85 7.92
CA GLN A 67 -9.67 8.19 7.07
C GLN A 67 -10.25 6.96 6.40
N ARG A 68 -10.97 6.16 7.18
CA ARG A 68 -11.61 4.97 6.63
C ARG A 68 -12.68 5.34 5.63
N ASP A 69 -13.47 6.38 5.94
CA ASP A 69 -14.51 6.84 5.05
C ASP A 69 -13.92 7.31 3.72
N ASN A 70 -12.80 8.00 3.77
CA ASN A 70 -12.14 8.45 2.54
C ASN A 70 -11.63 7.28 1.72
N ALA A 71 -11.09 6.26 2.39
CA ALA A 71 -10.60 5.09 1.69
C ALA A 71 -11.75 4.33 1.01
N ILE A 72 -12.89 4.24 1.69
CA ILE A 72 -14.07 3.60 1.12
C ILE A 72 -14.55 4.37 -0.09
N ARG A 73 -14.60 5.70 0.00
CA ARG A 73 -15.01 6.52 -1.14
C ARG A 73 -14.10 6.34 -2.33
N ASN A 74 -12.78 6.34 -2.10
CA ASN A 74 -11.83 6.13 -3.17
C ASN A 74 -12.02 4.76 -3.81
N ARG A 75 -12.17 3.75 -2.98
CA ARG A 75 -12.42 2.40 -3.48
C ARG A 75 -13.63 2.36 -4.41
N ASP A 76 -14.70 3.01 -3.99
CA ASP A 76 -15.93 2.99 -4.77
C ASP A 76 -15.82 3.80 -6.06
N VAL A 77 -15.14 4.95 -5.99
CA VAL A 77 -14.95 5.78 -7.18
C VAL A 77 -14.09 5.04 -8.22
N MET A 78 -13.01 4.44 -7.76
CA MET A 78 -12.14 3.70 -8.67
C MET A 78 -12.84 2.51 -9.28
N ALA A 79 -13.66 1.83 -8.49
CA ALA A 79 -14.38 0.65 -8.96
C ALA A 79 -15.29 0.98 -10.13
N ARG A 80 -15.87 2.17 -10.14
CA ARG A 80 -16.76 2.55 -11.23
C ARG A 80 -16.05 2.70 -12.57
N LYS A 81 -14.73 2.82 -12.55
CA LYS A 81 -13.96 2.98 -13.78
C LYS A 81 -13.33 1.69 -14.23
N MET A 82 -13.64 0.58 -13.58
CA MET A 82 -12.98 -0.68 -13.84
C MET A 82 -13.95 -1.70 -14.42
N THR A 83 -13.40 -2.62 -15.20
CA THR A 83 -14.20 -3.74 -15.69
C THR A 83 -14.41 -4.74 -14.55
N SER A 84 -15.38 -5.65 -14.74
CA SER A 84 -15.62 -6.71 -13.76
C SER A 84 -14.37 -7.56 -13.53
N ALA A 85 -13.64 -7.87 -14.60
CA ALA A 85 -12.44 -8.67 -14.50
C ALA A 85 -11.36 -7.95 -13.68
N GLN A 86 -11.21 -6.64 -13.89
CA GLN A 86 -10.25 -5.86 -13.13
C GLN A 86 -10.63 -5.82 -11.66
N LEU A 87 -11.93 -5.66 -11.37
CA LEU A 87 -12.38 -5.64 -9.98
C LEU A 87 -12.13 -6.96 -9.28
N GLU A 88 -12.39 -8.05 -9.97
CA GLU A 88 -12.14 -9.36 -9.41
C GLU A 88 -10.66 -9.57 -9.11
N GLU A 89 -9.82 -9.12 -10.02
CA GLU A 89 -8.39 -9.25 -9.82
C GLU A 89 -7.93 -8.42 -8.63
N ALA A 90 -8.41 -7.19 -8.51
CA ALA A 90 -8.04 -6.33 -7.40
C ALA A 90 -8.47 -6.92 -6.08
N ARG A 91 -9.68 -7.47 -6.03
CA ARG A 91 -10.19 -8.09 -4.80
C ARG A 91 -9.40 -9.34 -4.43
N ARG A 92 -9.03 -10.13 -5.43
CA ARG A 92 -8.24 -11.32 -5.19
C ARG A 92 -6.87 -10.96 -4.62
N LEU A 93 -6.23 -9.95 -5.22
CA LEU A 93 -4.92 -9.52 -4.75
C LEU A 93 -4.99 -8.98 -3.33
N ALA A 94 -6.07 -8.26 -3.02
CA ALA A 94 -6.25 -7.72 -1.67
C ALA A 94 -6.43 -8.85 -0.65
N LEU A 95 -7.16 -9.89 -1.02
CA LEU A 95 -7.37 -11.01 -0.13
C LEU A 95 -6.09 -11.80 0.13
N GLU A 96 -5.22 -11.86 -0.87
CA GLU A 96 -3.97 -12.60 -0.75
C GLU A 96 -2.85 -11.80 -0.10
N TRP A 97 -3.05 -10.50 0.02
CA TRP A 97 -2.00 -9.65 0.55
C TRP A 97 -1.79 -9.91 2.03
N LYS A 98 -0.53 -9.90 2.45
CA LYS A 98 -0.16 -10.02 3.86
C LYS A 98 0.90 -8.99 4.17
N PRO A 99 0.88 -8.43 5.38
CA PRO A 99 1.88 -7.42 5.73
C PRO A 99 3.27 -8.03 5.82
N HIS A 100 4.27 -7.19 5.58
CA HIS A 100 5.67 -7.60 5.68
C HIS A 100 6.33 -6.71 6.75
N PRO A 101 6.08 -6.94 8.03
CA PRO A 101 6.63 -6.09 9.08
C PRO A 101 8.13 -6.23 9.15
N VAL A 102 8.78 -5.12 9.40
CA VAL A 102 10.23 -5.10 9.49
C VAL A 102 10.76 -6.00 10.59
N GLU A 103 10.06 -6.04 11.69
CA GLU A 103 10.54 -6.82 12.79
C GLU A 103 10.64 -8.30 12.48
N ILE A 104 9.86 -8.80 11.55
CA ILE A 104 9.97 -10.17 11.15
C ILE A 104 11.33 -10.44 10.53
N TYR A 105 11.79 -9.52 9.69
CA TYR A 105 13.09 -9.67 9.10
C TYR A 105 14.17 -9.61 10.14
N ASN A 106 14.03 -8.75 11.12
CA ASN A 106 15.02 -8.64 12.15
C ASN A 106 15.09 -9.86 13.02
N LEU A 107 13.98 -10.50 13.27
CA LEU A 107 13.99 -11.68 14.08
C LEU A 107 14.66 -12.85 13.44
N ARG A 108 14.64 -12.90 12.16
CA ARG A 108 15.15 -13.98 11.52
C ARG A 108 16.55 -14.12 11.68
N TRP A 109 17.31 -13.15 11.78
CA TRP A 109 18.59 -13.29 11.88
C TRP A 109 19.08 -13.28 13.22
N LYS A 110 18.34 -13.30 14.14
CA LYS A 110 18.81 -13.38 15.37
C LYS A 110 18.90 -14.64 15.83
N PRO A 111 19.14 -15.63 15.92
CA PRO A 111 19.12 -16.69 16.37
C PRO A 111 19.12 -17.17 17.14
N VAL A 112 18.82 -17.56 17.17
CA VAL A 112 18.73 -17.82 17.89
C VAL A 112 18.85 -18.15 18.28
N GLY A 113 19.08 -18.69 18.30
CA GLY A 113 19.33 -18.88 18.76
C GLY A 113 19.03 -19.09 18.90
N GLY A 114 19.07 -19.42 18.88
CA GLY A 114 19.09 -19.52 18.94
C GLY A 114 18.52 -19.56 18.76
N SER A 115 18.57 -19.98 18.79
CA SER A 115 18.52 -19.81 18.68
C SER A 115 17.97 -19.51 18.42
N THR A 116 17.84 -19.93 18.46
CA THR A 116 17.82 -19.50 18.30
C THR A 116 17.37 -19.11 17.97
N THR A 117 17.22 -19.65 18.07
CA THR A 117 17.28 -19.07 17.88
C THR A 117 16.89 -18.52 17.54
N GLY A 118 16.67 -19.04 17.61
CA GLY A 118 16.83 -18.48 17.35
C GLY A 118 16.23 -18.21 17.30
N PRO A 119 16.30 -18.63 17.51
CA PRO A 119 16.19 -18.30 17.57
C PRO A 119 15.82 -18.13 17.78
N THR A 120 15.82 -18.47 17.94
CA THR A 120 16.00 -18.12 18.25
C THR A 120 15.89 -17.81 18.32
N PRO A 121 16.00 -18.20 18.41
CA PRO A 121 16.09 -17.77 18.58
C PRO A 121 16.00 -17.55 18.56
#